data_ee73add9d25c6e9ac9cbba24b0ad20b8
#
_entry.id   ee73add9d25c6e9ac9cbba24b0ad20b8
#
_cell.length_a   1.000
_cell.length_b   1.000
_cell.length_c   1.000
_cell.angle_alpha   90.00
_cell.angle_beta   90.00
_cell.angle_gamma   90.00
#
_symmetry.space_group_name_H-M   'P 1'
#
loop_
_entity.id
_entity.type
_entity.pdbx_description
1 polymer ?
#
loop_
_entity_poly.entity_id
_entity_poly.type
_entity_poly.pdbx_seq_one_letter_code
_entity_poly.pdbx_strand_id
1 'polypeptide(L)'
;MLILKDTALTFHKEPLFAPLNLEIKGGEICVLSAPSGAGKSTLLRWVAGIATDGLQASGHIWLNERQIDRLPAEKRRIGLMFQQPLLFPHLTVADNLGFGLPASVRGEARTEQIETALATAGLEGMGMRDPETLSGGQQARIALIRTLLAQPEALLLDEPFSSLDDSRRTQIVNLVQREAKCLNLTVLLVSHDPRDVDAATNNVVELTPE
;
A
#
# COMPACT_ATOMS: atom_id res chain seq x y z
N MET A 1 7.25 -11.76 -5.48
CA MET A 1 6.39 -11.83 -6.68
C MET A 1 4.94 -11.96 -6.25
N LEU A 2 4.04 -11.12 -6.77
CA LEU A 2 2.59 -11.19 -6.57
C LEU A 2 1.92 -11.60 -7.88
N ILE A 3 1.05 -12.59 -7.84
CA ILE A 3 0.28 -13.06 -9.00
C ILE A 3 -1.21 -13.04 -8.64
N LEU A 4 -2.00 -12.38 -9.47
CA LEU A 4 -3.45 -12.50 -9.51
C LEU A 4 -3.80 -13.32 -10.74
N LYS A 5 -4.57 -14.40 -10.57
CA LYS A 5 -4.93 -15.29 -11.67
C LYS A 5 -6.44 -15.46 -11.74
N ASP A 6 -7.00 -15.22 -12.92
CA ASP A 6 -8.44 -15.32 -13.23
C ASP A 6 -9.31 -14.59 -12.19
N THR A 7 -8.82 -13.41 -11.75
CA THR A 7 -9.46 -12.61 -10.70
C THR A 7 -10.69 -11.91 -11.24
N ALA A 8 -11.85 -12.23 -10.73
CA ALA A 8 -13.10 -11.55 -11.01
C ALA A 8 -13.81 -11.17 -9.71
N LEU A 9 -14.25 -9.92 -9.63
CA LEU A 9 -14.98 -9.38 -8.50
C LEU A 9 -16.36 -8.94 -8.92
N THR A 10 -17.36 -9.34 -8.14
CA THR A 10 -18.77 -8.98 -8.34
C THR A 10 -19.29 -8.32 -7.07
N PHE A 11 -19.88 -7.15 -7.19
CA PHE A 11 -20.44 -6.40 -6.07
C PHE A 11 -21.95 -6.25 -6.26
N HIS A 12 -22.75 -6.72 -5.30
CA HIS A 12 -24.21 -6.78 -5.40
C HIS A 12 -24.73 -7.42 -6.71
N LYS A 13 -24.06 -8.50 -7.18
CA LYS A 13 -24.33 -9.25 -8.42
C LYS A 13 -23.94 -8.52 -9.71
N GLU A 14 -23.30 -7.36 -9.65
CA GLU A 14 -22.76 -6.68 -10.81
C GLU A 14 -21.25 -6.90 -10.88
N PRO A 15 -20.69 -7.35 -12.00
CA PRO A 15 -19.24 -7.46 -12.15
C PRO A 15 -18.62 -6.07 -12.13
N LEU A 16 -17.45 -5.95 -11.50
CA LEU A 16 -16.75 -4.67 -11.38
C LEU A 16 -15.82 -4.42 -12.56
N PHE A 17 -15.24 -5.49 -13.10
CA PHE A 17 -14.29 -5.44 -14.22
C PHE A 17 -14.12 -6.81 -14.86
N ALA A 18 -13.61 -6.83 -16.08
CA ALA A 18 -13.26 -8.06 -16.79
C ALA A 18 -12.21 -8.87 -16.02
N PRO A 19 -12.20 -10.21 -16.08
CA PRO A 19 -11.26 -11.04 -15.34
C PRO A 19 -9.80 -10.61 -15.50
N LEU A 20 -9.14 -10.32 -14.37
CA LEU A 20 -7.80 -9.78 -14.31
C LEU A 20 -6.76 -10.90 -14.11
N ASN A 21 -5.74 -10.89 -14.96
CA ASN A 21 -4.50 -11.64 -14.77
C ASN A 21 -3.34 -10.64 -14.64
N LEU A 22 -2.58 -10.72 -13.54
CA LEU A 22 -1.51 -9.78 -13.23
C LEU A 22 -0.35 -10.50 -12.56
N GLU A 23 0.87 -10.20 -13.01
CA GLU A 23 2.10 -10.67 -12.38
C GLU A 23 3.02 -9.48 -12.13
N ILE A 24 3.50 -9.35 -10.88
CA ILE A 24 4.43 -8.28 -10.46
C ILE A 24 5.60 -8.93 -9.73
N LYS A 25 6.82 -8.70 -10.21
CA LYS A 25 8.03 -9.26 -9.61
C LYS A 25 8.46 -8.48 -8.36
N GLY A 26 9.36 -9.08 -7.59
CA GLY A 26 10.03 -8.36 -6.49
C GLY A 26 10.82 -7.16 -7.02
N GLY A 27 10.76 -6.04 -6.30
CA GLY A 27 11.39 -4.78 -6.69
C GLY A 27 10.66 -4.00 -7.78
N GLU A 28 9.55 -4.52 -8.33
CA GLU A 28 8.75 -3.86 -9.35
C GLU A 28 7.54 -3.14 -8.75
N ILE A 29 7.18 -2.01 -9.39
CA ILE A 29 5.94 -1.26 -9.11
C ILE A 29 5.06 -1.39 -10.35
N CYS A 30 3.90 -1.99 -10.18
CA CYS A 30 2.84 -2.01 -11.18
C CYS A 30 1.80 -0.93 -10.85
N VAL A 31 1.48 -0.08 -11.81
CA VAL A 31 0.38 0.87 -11.71
C VAL A 31 -0.86 0.29 -12.40
N LEU A 32 -1.91 0.11 -11.61
CA LEU A 32 -3.23 -0.28 -12.10
C LEU A 32 -4.07 0.97 -12.27
N SER A 33 -4.29 1.36 -13.54
CA SER A 33 -5.08 2.53 -13.90
C SER A 33 -6.52 2.13 -14.22
N ALA A 34 -7.47 2.91 -13.73
CA ALA A 34 -8.88 2.78 -14.09
C ALA A 34 -9.67 4.02 -13.66
N PRO A 35 -10.83 4.28 -14.26
CA PRO A 35 -11.74 5.33 -13.82
C PRO A 35 -12.16 5.17 -12.35
N SER A 36 -12.64 6.28 -11.75
CA SER A 36 -13.26 6.21 -10.42
C SER A 36 -14.47 5.28 -10.45
N GLY A 37 -14.65 4.48 -9.40
CA GLY A 37 -15.75 3.51 -9.32
C GLY A 37 -15.48 2.15 -9.98
N ALA A 38 -14.40 1.97 -10.73
CA ALA A 38 -14.07 0.71 -11.41
C ALA A 38 -13.63 -0.45 -10.47
N GLY A 39 -13.84 -0.36 -9.17
CA GLY A 39 -13.52 -1.45 -8.24
C GLY A 39 -12.07 -1.54 -7.77
N LYS A 40 -11.20 -0.54 -8.06
CA LYS A 40 -9.77 -0.54 -7.67
C LYS A 40 -9.54 -0.79 -6.19
N SER A 41 -10.14 0.03 -5.33
CA SER A 41 -10.01 -0.11 -3.86
C SER A 41 -10.61 -1.42 -3.35
N THR A 42 -11.67 -1.92 -4.00
CA THR A 42 -12.27 -3.22 -3.70
C THR A 42 -11.31 -4.35 -4.02
N LEU A 43 -10.61 -4.27 -5.16
CA LEU A 43 -9.56 -5.23 -5.53
C LEU A 43 -8.44 -5.23 -4.48
N LEU A 44 -7.92 -4.06 -4.08
CA LEU A 44 -6.87 -3.98 -3.06
C LEU A 44 -7.32 -4.57 -1.72
N ARG A 45 -8.56 -4.28 -1.28
CA ARG A 45 -9.12 -4.86 -0.06
C ARG A 45 -9.20 -6.39 -0.14
N TRP A 46 -9.68 -6.93 -1.27
CA TRP A 46 -9.74 -8.36 -1.46
C TRP A 46 -8.34 -9.01 -1.45
N VAL A 47 -7.38 -8.42 -2.14
CA VAL A 47 -5.99 -8.90 -2.13
C VAL A 47 -5.40 -8.86 -0.71
N ALA A 48 -5.67 -7.81 0.06
CA ALA A 48 -5.24 -7.68 1.46
C ALA A 48 -5.99 -8.62 2.41
N GLY A 49 -7.09 -9.25 2.00
CA GLY A 49 -7.89 -10.14 2.85
C GLY A 49 -8.88 -9.42 3.75
N ILE A 50 -9.24 -8.18 3.41
CA ILE A 50 -10.22 -7.38 4.15
C ILE A 50 -11.61 -7.71 3.62
N ALA A 51 -12.48 -8.21 4.50
CA ALA A 51 -13.85 -8.52 4.16
C ALA A 51 -14.61 -7.26 3.68
N THR A 52 -15.42 -7.43 2.65
CA THR A 52 -16.28 -6.38 2.11
C THR A 52 -17.67 -6.98 1.91
N ASP A 53 -18.66 -6.43 2.61
CA ASP A 53 -20.05 -6.92 2.52
C ASP A 53 -20.56 -6.77 1.10
N GLY A 54 -21.25 -7.80 0.60
CA GLY A 54 -21.80 -7.84 -0.76
C GLY A 54 -20.79 -8.16 -1.85
N LEU A 55 -19.50 -8.33 -1.52
CA LEU A 55 -18.48 -8.73 -2.47
C LEU A 55 -18.45 -10.27 -2.66
N GLN A 56 -18.51 -10.69 -3.91
CA GLN A 56 -18.18 -12.04 -4.33
C GLN A 56 -16.90 -11.98 -5.15
N ALA A 57 -15.95 -12.85 -4.85
CA ALA A 57 -14.66 -12.85 -5.50
C ALA A 57 -14.31 -14.27 -5.94
N SER A 58 -13.71 -14.38 -7.12
CA SER A 58 -13.15 -15.63 -7.65
C SER A 58 -11.73 -15.39 -8.17
N GLY A 59 -11.02 -16.48 -8.45
CA GLY A 59 -9.62 -16.45 -8.87
C GLY A 59 -8.67 -16.78 -7.72
N HIS A 60 -7.39 -16.63 -7.98
CA HIS A 60 -6.34 -17.04 -7.06
C HIS A 60 -5.31 -15.93 -6.88
N ILE A 61 -4.79 -15.81 -5.65
CA ILE A 61 -3.72 -14.88 -5.28
C ILE A 61 -2.52 -15.69 -4.81
N TRP A 62 -1.38 -15.43 -5.44
CA TRP A 62 -0.10 -16.02 -5.02
C TRP A 62 0.87 -14.92 -4.61
N LEU A 63 1.53 -15.09 -3.48
CA LEU A 63 2.60 -14.22 -3.00
C LEU A 63 3.81 -15.06 -2.65
N ASN A 64 4.93 -14.86 -3.37
CA ASN A 64 6.16 -15.63 -3.21
C ASN A 64 5.90 -17.16 -3.18
N GLU A 65 5.27 -17.69 -4.23
CA GLU A 65 4.91 -19.09 -4.40
C GLU A 65 3.86 -19.66 -3.41
N ARG A 66 3.38 -18.83 -2.48
CA ARG A 66 2.37 -19.19 -1.49
C ARG A 66 0.99 -18.68 -1.92
N GLN A 67 0.02 -19.56 -2.02
CA GLN A 67 -1.37 -19.19 -2.27
C GLN A 67 -1.96 -18.54 -1.01
N ILE A 68 -2.51 -17.33 -1.15
CA ILE A 68 -2.96 -16.52 -0.02
C ILE A 68 -4.44 -16.12 -0.04
N ASP A 69 -5.17 -16.42 -1.12
CA ASP A 69 -6.59 -16.02 -1.25
C ASP A 69 -7.49 -16.57 -0.13
N ARG A 70 -7.15 -17.72 0.46
CA ARG A 70 -7.89 -18.31 1.58
C ARG A 70 -7.34 -17.97 2.97
N LEU A 71 -6.26 -17.20 3.03
CA LEU A 71 -5.67 -16.79 4.30
C LEU A 71 -6.38 -15.55 4.84
N PRO A 72 -6.57 -15.44 6.15
CA PRO A 72 -7.02 -14.21 6.77
C PRO A 72 -5.95 -13.11 6.62
N ALA A 73 -6.36 -11.83 6.69
CA ALA A 73 -5.52 -10.68 6.38
C ALA A 73 -4.17 -10.67 7.11
N GLU A 74 -4.17 -10.98 8.40
CA GLU A 74 -2.98 -10.98 9.25
C GLU A 74 -1.93 -12.05 8.86
N LYS A 75 -2.34 -13.05 8.07
CA LYS A 75 -1.44 -14.11 7.57
C LYS A 75 -0.96 -13.87 6.14
N ARG A 76 -1.50 -12.87 5.44
CA ARG A 76 -1.13 -12.59 4.05
C ARG A 76 0.20 -11.88 3.91
N ARG A 77 0.67 -11.18 4.94
CA ARG A 77 1.89 -10.37 4.95
C ARG A 77 1.87 -9.27 3.89
N ILE A 78 0.72 -8.67 3.69
CA ILE A 78 0.49 -7.56 2.76
C ILE A 78 0.35 -6.27 3.54
N GLY A 79 1.11 -5.26 3.17
CA GLY A 79 0.93 -3.89 3.62
C GLY A 79 -0.11 -3.19 2.73
N LEU A 80 -1.08 -2.53 3.33
CA LEU A 80 -2.06 -1.74 2.61
C LEU A 80 -2.04 -0.29 3.12
N MET A 81 -1.86 0.64 2.19
CA MET A 81 -2.03 2.06 2.45
C MET A 81 -3.29 2.53 1.72
N PHE A 82 -4.23 3.07 2.48
CA PHE A 82 -5.45 3.68 1.97
C PHE A 82 -5.19 5.09 1.44
N GLN A 83 -6.09 5.60 0.62
CA GLN A 83 -6.08 6.97 0.12
C GLN A 83 -5.97 8.01 1.26
N GLN A 84 -6.70 7.79 2.36
CA GLN A 84 -6.50 8.54 3.59
C GLN A 84 -5.40 7.86 4.44
N PRO A 85 -4.46 8.62 5.01
CA PRO A 85 -3.34 8.07 5.78
C PRO A 85 -3.74 7.24 7.02
N LEU A 86 -4.96 7.40 7.54
CA LEU A 86 -5.50 6.69 8.70
C LEU A 86 -4.51 6.58 9.87
N LEU A 87 -3.88 7.72 10.22
CA LEU A 87 -3.07 7.80 11.43
C LEU A 87 -3.97 7.80 12.66
N PHE A 88 -3.48 7.23 13.75
CA PHE A 88 -4.17 7.24 15.04
C PHE A 88 -4.04 8.64 15.65
N PRO A 89 -5.12 9.43 15.75
CA PRO A 89 -5.02 10.84 16.16
C PRO A 89 -4.66 11.00 17.65
N HIS A 90 -4.91 10.01 18.47
CA HIS A 90 -4.61 10.00 19.91
C HIS A 90 -3.19 9.52 20.24
N LEU A 91 -2.39 9.19 19.24
CA LEU A 91 -1.01 8.74 19.36
C LEU A 91 -0.06 9.73 18.74
N THR A 92 1.17 9.81 19.26
CA THR A 92 2.24 10.57 18.63
C THR A 92 2.64 9.98 17.28
N VAL A 93 3.42 10.70 16.49
CA VAL A 93 4.01 10.18 15.24
C VAL A 93 4.87 8.93 15.53
N ALA A 94 5.70 8.97 16.56
CA ALA A 94 6.53 7.82 16.95
C ALA A 94 5.68 6.61 17.35
N ASP A 95 4.59 6.82 18.10
CA ASP A 95 3.69 5.73 18.49
C ASP A 95 2.95 5.16 17.27
N ASN A 96 2.54 6.01 16.32
CA ASN A 96 1.98 5.56 15.05
C ASN A 96 2.95 4.66 14.28
N LEU A 97 4.21 5.07 14.15
CA LEU A 97 5.25 4.23 13.51
C LEU A 97 5.47 2.94 14.29
N GLY A 98 5.47 3.05 15.62
CA GLY A 98 5.61 1.92 16.50
C GLY A 98 4.57 0.81 16.32
N PHE A 99 3.38 1.13 15.80
CA PHE A 99 2.36 0.14 15.44
C PHE A 99 2.79 -0.76 14.27
N GLY A 100 3.64 -0.26 13.38
CA GLY A 100 4.19 -1.06 12.29
C GLY A 100 5.26 -2.05 12.74
N LEU A 101 5.91 -1.82 13.88
CA LEU A 101 7.01 -2.66 14.32
C LEU A 101 6.52 -3.98 14.92
N PRO A 102 7.23 -5.10 14.67
CA PRO A 102 6.96 -6.37 15.34
C PRO A 102 6.99 -6.22 16.87
N ALA A 103 6.10 -6.92 17.56
CA ALA A 103 6.01 -6.86 19.03
C ALA A 103 7.29 -7.33 19.76
N SER A 104 8.18 -8.03 19.07
CA SER A 104 9.51 -8.44 19.55
C SER A 104 10.49 -7.26 19.64
N VAL A 105 10.28 -6.19 18.87
CA VAL A 105 11.14 -4.99 18.85
C VAL A 105 10.73 -4.08 20.01
N ARG A 106 11.58 -3.95 21.04
CA ARG A 106 11.28 -3.23 22.28
C ARG A 106 12.47 -2.37 22.73
N GLY A 107 12.21 -1.47 23.70
CA GLY A 107 13.25 -0.64 24.32
C GLY A 107 14.01 0.23 23.32
N GLU A 108 15.32 0.34 23.50
CA GLU A 108 16.19 1.18 22.65
C GLU A 108 16.13 0.82 21.17
N ALA A 109 16.11 -0.48 20.84
CA ALA A 109 16.00 -0.93 19.46
C ALA A 109 14.72 -0.45 18.76
N ARG A 110 13.60 -0.33 19.50
CA ARG A 110 12.36 0.24 18.98
C ARG A 110 12.51 1.73 18.68
N THR A 111 13.11 2.47 19.61
CA THR A 111 13.35 3.90 19.44
C THR A 111 14.28 4.16 18.26
N GLU A 112 15.38 3.43 18.14
CA GLU A 112 16.35 3.55 17.07
C GLU A 112 15.70 3.26 15.69
N GLN A 113 14.88 2.23 15.58
CA GLN A 113 14.19 1.92 14.33
C GLN A 113 13.17 3.01 13.95
N ILE A 114 12.46 3.60 14.92
CA ILE A 114 11.53 4.70 14.68
C ILE A 114 12.29 5.95 14.20
N GLU A 115 13.38 6.33 14.86
CA GLU A 115 14.19 7.49 14.46
C GLU A 115 14.82 7.29 13.07
N THR A 116 15.33 6.10 12.78
CA THR A 116 15.83 5.75 11.45
C THR A 116 14.74 5.85 10.39
N ALA A 117 13.53 5.39 10.71
CA ALA A 117 12.38 5.45 9.82
C ALA A 117 11.93 6.92 9.57
N LEU A 118 11.97 7.76 10.61
CA LEU A 118 11.71 9.20 10.48
C LEU A 118 12.74 9.89 9.59
N ALA A 119 14.03 9.58 9.78
CA ALA A 119 15.11 10.10 8.94
C ALA A 119 14.92 9.67 7.47
N THR A 120 14.58 8.40 7.25
CA THR A 120 14.28 7.87 5.90
C THR A 120 13.16 8.64 5.21
N ALA A 121 12.16 9.09 5.97
CA ALA A 121 11.03 9.88 5.47
C ALA A 121 11.34 11.39 5.33
N GLY A 122 12.52 11.87 5.79
CA GLY A 122 12.84 13.30 5.89
C GLY A 122 11.95 14.03 6.90
N LEU A 123 11.72 13.37 8.05
CA LEU A 123 10.85 13.84 9.13
C LEU A 123 11.55 13.75 10.50
N GLU A 124 12.87 13.94 10.52
CA GLU A 124 13.69 13.92 11.73
C GLU A 124 13.13 14.88 12.79
N GLY A 125 13.14 14.45 14.04
CA GLY A 125 12.67 15.24 15.18
C GLY A 125 11.16 15.41 15.27
N MET A 126 10.37 14.78 14.38
CA MET A 126 8.90 14.86 14.41
C MET A 126 8.22 13.78 15.25
N GLY A 127 8.98 12.90 15.88
CA GLY A 127 8.43 11.73 16.60
C GLY A 127 7.40 12.06 17.66
N MET A 128 7.59 13.16 18.41
CA MET A 128 6.69 13.58 19.49
C MET A 128 5.52 14.47 19.03
N ARG A 129 5.40 14.73 17.73
CA ARG A 129 4.31 15.57 17.22
C ARG A 129 2.99 14.82 17.20
N ASP A 130 1.93 15.60 17.32
CA ASP A 130 0.56 15.17 17.04
C ASP A 130 0.39 15.03 15.50
N PRO A 131 -0.09 13.86 15.01
CA PRO A 131 -0.33 13.64 13.60
C PRO A 131 -1.24 14.67 12.93
N GLU A 132 -2.21 15.25 13.65
CA GLU A 132 -3.13 16.24 13.11
C GLU A 132 -2.43 17.58 12.78
N THR A 133 -1.27 17.84 13.39
CA THR A 133 -0.46 19.05 13.12
C THR A 133 0.40 18.93 11.86
N LEU A 134 0.45 17.75 11.25
CA LEU A 134 1.25 17.48 10.07
C LEU A 134 0.49 17.87 8.78
N SER A 135 1.26 18.28 7.76
CA SER A 135 0.69 18.44 6.41
C SER A 135 0.25 17.08 5.84
N GLY A 136 -0.70 17.07 4.91
CA GLY A 136 -1.16 15.83 4.27
C GLY A 136 -0.03 14.98 3.68
N GLY A 137 0.99 15.61 3.06
CA GLY A 137 2.16 14.89 2.54
C GLY A 137 3.05 14.30 3.65
N GLN A 138 3.14 14.94 4.82
CA GLN A 138 3.83 14.37 5.97
C GLN A 138 3.06 13.19 6.55
N GLN A 139 1.74 13.32 6.68
CA GLN A 139 0.87 12.23 7.13
C GLN A 139 0.97 11.01 6.19
N ALA A 140 0.95 11.24 4.86
CA ALA A 140 1.10 10.18 3.87
C ALA A 140 2.45 9.45 4.01
N ARG A 141 3.55 10.19 4.21
CA ARG A 141 4.87 9.59 4.46
C ARG A 141 4.91 8.76 5.74
N ILE A 142 4.33 9.25 6.83
CA ILE A 142 4.25 8.48 8.08
C ILE A 142 3.42 7.21 7.88
N ALA A 143 2.28 7.27 7.20
CA ALA A 143 1.46 6.10 6.92
C ALA A 143 2.20 5.06 6.06
N LEU A 144 2.93 5.50 5.03
CA LEU A 144 3.77 4.64 4.21
C LEU A 144 4.86 3.95 5.03
N ILE A 145 5.63 4.71 5.81
CA ILE A 145 6.70 4.16 6.65
C ILE A 145 6.14 3.21 7.71
N ARG A 146 5.02 3.55 8.36
CA ARG A 146 4.35 2.65 9.29
C ARG A 146 4.03 1.30 8.63
N THR A 147 3.56 1.34 7.38
CA THR A 147 3.24 0.12 6.63
C THR A 147 4.50 -0.68 6.29
N LEU A 148 5.60 -0.02 5.94
CA LEU A 148 6.89 -0.66 5.64
C LEU A 148 7.57 -1.26 6.87
N LEU A 149 7.44 -0.63 8.05
CA LEU A 149 7.95 -1.14 9.32
C LEU A 149 7.35 -2.50 9.72
N ALA A 150 6.16 -2.83 9.21
CA ALA A 150 5.56 -4.15 9.37
C ALA A 150 6.25 -5.24 8.53
N GLN A 151 7.26 -4.89 7.74
CA GLN A 151 8.02 -5.78 6.87
C GLN A 151 7.12 -6.63 5.96
N PRO A 152 6.23 -6.02 5.19
CA PRO A 152 5.33 -6.74 4.30
C PRO A 152 6.11 -7.41 3.16
N GLU A 153 5.55 -8.49 2.59
CA GLU A 153 6.07 -9.14 1.39
C GLU A 153 5.54 -8.49 0.10
N ALA A 154 4.42 -7.78 0.19
CA ALA A 154 3.88 -6.95 -0.88
C ALA A 154 3.26 -5.67 -0.30
N LEU A 155 3.28 -4.58 -1.06
CA LEU A 155 2.71 -3.29 -0.71
C LEU A 155 1.60 -2.92 -1.70
N LEU A 156 0.42 -2.65 -1.17
CA LEU A 156 -0.73 -2.16 -1.93
C LEU A 156 -0.96 -0.69 -1.58
N LEU A 157 -1.06 0.16 -2.60
CA LEU A 157 -1.22 1.60 -2.45
C LEU A 157 -2.51 2.05 -3.15
N ASP A 158 -3.46 2.57 -2.39
CA ASP A 158 -4.75 3.06 -2.89
C ASP A 158 -4.70 4.57 -3.06
N GLU A 159 -4.50 5.05 -4.28
CA GLU A 159 -4.41 6.47 -4.66
C GLU A 159 -3.50 7.31 -3.72
N PRO A 160 -2.28 6.87 -3.44
CA PRO A 160 -1.44 7.41 -2.35
C PRO A 160 -0.99 8.86 -2.59
N PHE A 161 -1.17 9.38 -3.81
CA PHE A 161 -0.68 10.70 -4.21
C PHE A 161 -1.81 11.70 -4.52
N SER A 162 -3.08 11.31 -4.41
CA SER A 162 -4.24 12.09 -4.88
C SER A 162 -4.40 13.46 -4.21
N SER A 163 -3.93 13.60 -2.98
CA SER A 163 -4.03 14.85 -2.20
C SER A 163 -2.73 15.67 -2.16
N LEU A 164 -1.73 15.34 -3.02
CA LEU A 164 -0.40 15.90 -2.96
C LEU A 164 -0.14 16.86 -4.13
N ASP A 165 0.58 17.95 -3.86
CA ASP A 165 1.21 18.76 -4.88
C ASP A 165 2.35 18.00 -5.57
N ASP A 166 2.80 18.47 -6.74
CA ASP A 166 3.79 17.78 -7.57
C ASP A 166 5.13 17.54 -6.85
N SER A 167 5.57 18.48 -6.03
CA SER A 167 6.83 18.36 -5.27
C SER A 167 6.74 17.24 -4.23
N ARG A 168 5.65 17.21 -3.46
CA ARG A 168 5.41 16.17 -2.43
C ARG A 168 5.15 14.80 -3.05
N ARG A 169 4.43 14.77 -4.19
CA ARG A 169 4.22 13.57 -4.99
C ARG A 169 5.56 12.95 -5.37
N THR A 170 6.46 13.72 -5.99
CA THR A 170 7.78 13.25 -6.40
C THR A 170 8.57 12.66 -5.25
N GLN A 171 8.52 13.28 -4.07
CA GLN A 171 9.21 12.77 -2.88
C GLN A 171 8.69 11.40 -2.45
N ILE A 172 7.36 11.19 -2.46
CA ILE A 172 6.77 9.90 -2.06
C ILE A 172 7.00 8.85 -3.15
N VAL A 173 6.89 9.19 -4.43
CA VAL A 173 7.22 8.28 -5.54
C VAL A 173 8.65 7.78 -5.41
N ASN A 174 9.62 8.68 -5.21
CA ASN A 174 11.02 8.31 -5.03
C ASN A 174 11.23 7.42 -3.80
N LEU A 175 10.52 7.70 -2.71
CA LEU A 175 10.56 6.86 -1.50
C LEU A 175 10.05 5.45 -1.81
N VAL A 176 8.88 5.32 -2.44
CA VAL A 176 8.30 4.01 -2.81
C VAL A 176 9.24 3.25 -3.75
N GLN A 177 9.78 3.91 -4.77
CA GLN A 177 10.70 3.28 -5.73
C GLN A 177 11.99 2.78 -5.06
N ARG A 178 12.56 3.57 -4.14
CA ARG A 178 13.74 3.20 -3.38
C ARG A 178 13.48 1.99 -2.48
N GLU A 179 12.41 2.04 -1.69
CA GLU A 179 12.07 0.96 -0.76
C GLU A 179 11.67 -0.32 -1.50
N ALA A 180 10.94 -0.22 -2.62
CA ALA A 180 10.62 -1.37 -3.45
C ALA A 180 11.87 -2.11 -3.91
N LYS A 181 12.89 -1.37 -4.40
CA LYS A 181 14.16 -1.96 -4.84
C LYS A 181 14.99 -2.49 -3.67
N CYS A 182 15.16 -1.71 -2.61
CA CYS A 182 16.01 -2.08 -1.47
C CYS A 182 15.48 -3.33 -0.74
N LEU A 183 14.17 -3.46 -0.61
CA LEU A 183 13.51 -4.55 0.10
C LEU A 183 13.07 -5.69 -0.82
N ASN A 184 13.35 -5.59 -2.13
CA ASN A 184 12.81 -6.51 -3.16
C ASN A 184 11.30 -6.69 -3.05
N LEU A 185 10.59 -5.58 -2.74
CA LEU A 185 9.18 -5.54 -2.41
C LEU A 185 8.34 -5.45 -3.69
N THR A 186 7.33 -6.29 -3.80
CA THR A 186 6.32 -6.17 -4.87
C THR A 186 5.34 -5.06 -4.53
N VAL A 187 5.12 -4.10 -5.43
CA VAL A 187 4.19 -2.99 -5.21
C VAL A 187 3.09 -2.97 -6.26
N LEU A 188 1.84 -2.95 -5.81
CA LEU A 188 0.67 -2.66 -6.64
C LEU A 188 0.09 -1.31 -6.22
N LEU A 189 0.18 -0.34 -7.11
CA LEU A 189 -0.36 1.01 -6.93
C LEU A 189 -1.60 1.16 -7.80
N VAL A 190 -2.72 1.56 -7.23
CA VAL A 190 -3.90 1.92 -7.98
C VAL A 190 -4.06 3.43 -8.05
N SER A 191 -4.34 3.94 -9.24
CA SER A 191 -4.54 5.36 -9.49
C SER A 191 -5.48 5.60 -10.67
N HIS A 192 -6.02 6.80 -10.72
CA HIS A 192 -6.72 7.34 -11.88
C HIS A 192 -5.97 8.53 -12.49
N ASP A 193 -4.86 8.96 -11.89
CA ASP A 193 -4.05 10.10 -12.33
C ASP A 193 -2.94 9.61 -13.31
N PRO A 194 -2.95 10.08 -14.57
CA PRO A 194 -1.91 9.71 -15.53
C PRO A 194 -0.47 10.00 -15.07
N ARG A 195 -0.30 10.99 -14.18
CA ARG A 195 1.03 11.35 -13.64
C ARG A 195 1.60 10.26 -12.73
N ASP A 196 0.77 9.36 -12.22
CA ASP A 196 1.22 8.25 -11.36
C ASP A 196 1.85 7.10 -12.16
N VAL A 197 1.69 7.12 -13.49
CA VAL A 197 2.38 6.20 -14.41
C VAL A 197 3.90 6.32 -14.25
N ASP A 198 4.42 7.51 -13.96
CA ASP A 198 5.85 7.75 -13.73
C ASP A 198 6.37 7.01 -12.48
N ALA A 199 5.49 6.60 -11.57
CA ALA A 199 5.86 5.76 -10.44
C ALA A 199 6.09 4.29 -10.85
N ALA A 200 5.52 3.84 -11.97
CA ALA A 200 5.71 2.48 -12.45
C ALA A 200 7.16 2.25 -12.87
N THR A 201 7.67 1.08 -12.54
CA THR A 201 9.01 0.69 -12.97
C THR A 201 8.99 -0.08 -14.30
N ASN A 202 7.93 -0.86 -14.56
CA ASN A 202 7.82 -1.67 -15.78
C ASN A 202 6.38 -1.92 -16.27
N ASN A 203 5.37 -1.86 -15.43
CA ASN A 203 4.03 -2.30 -15.79
C ASN A 203 2.96 -1.27 -15.47
N VAL A 204 2.28 -0.79 -16.49
CA VAL A 204 1.00 -0.10 -16.37
C VAL A 204 -0.08 -1.03 -16.93
N VAL A 205 -1.06 -1.34 -16.12
CA VAL A 205 -2.20 -2.20 -16.49
C VAL A 205 -3.46 -1.36 -16.40
N GLU A 206 -4.29 -1.43 -17.41
CA GLU A 206 -5.58 -0.78 -17.42
C GLU A 206 -6.67 -1.77 -17.00
N LEU A 207 -7.40 -1.44 -15.95
CA LEU A 207 -8.56 -2.21 -15.53
C LEU A 207 -9.76 -1.79 -16.38
N THR A 208 -10.27 -2.72 -17.17
CA THR A 208 -11.40 -2.46 -18.06
C THR A 208 -12.70 -2.73 -17.30
N PRO A 209 -13.56 -1.72 -17.05
CA PRO A 209 -14.90 -1.94 -16.50
C PRO A 209 -15.72 -2.85 -17.42
N GLU A 210 -16.59 -3.69 -16.82
CA GLU A 210 -17.63 -4.42 -17.56
C GLU A 210 -18.91 -3.62 -17.70
#